data_6a7a2099dbfd2ba404d0c501a30d335a
#
_entry.id   6a7a2099dbfd2ba404d0c501a30d335a
#
_cell.length_a   1.000
_cell.length_b   1.000
_cell.length_c   1.000
_cell.angle_alpha   90.00
_cell.angle_beta   90.00
_cell.angle_gamma   90.00
#
_symmetry.space_group_name_H-M   'P 1'
#
loop_
_entity.id
_entity.type
_entity.pdbx_description
1 polymer ?
#
loop_
_entity_poly.entity_id
_entity_poly.type
_entity_poly.pdbx_seq_one_letter_code
_entity_poly.pdbx_strand_id
1 'polypeptide(L)'
;MAINTDNALRRSVIYEVYVRSHTPEGTFKAIEPDLDRIAALGVDIVWFMPIHPIGELNKKGSLGCPYANRDYRTVNPEYGTLEDFLHLVEEIHKRGMKCIIDVVYNHTSPDSTLVAEHPDYFYYKPDGCRGNKVGDWTDVVDLNYENRALWQYQIDSLCYWAQYVDGFRCDVASTVPVAFWQEARRAVEQIRPGAIWLGESVHLAHIQAFREMGFYAATDTELFTAFDILYPYDLWPLYEDVTEGRLPLSRWFDAVDYQEVSFESGYNKLRCLENHDTSRAADRFPERKKLLAWTALNYFMKGTILLYAGQEVCEKHTPSLFEKEPVDWNSGEDISGYLAKLAAIKKKLPTDELFRIGADDTQGIVTASYIGPATRAVGIFPLEGNGGTVRVNEMEQLLG
;
A
#
# COMPACT_ATOMS: atom_id res chain seq x y z
N MET A 1 3.58 12.81 14.12
CA MET A 1 4.10 12.45 12.77
C MET A 1 5.55 12.03 12.87
N ALA A 2 5.97 11.14 11.98
CA ALA A 2 7.37 10.81 11.83
C ALA A 2 8.17 12.08 11.50
N ILE A 3 9.37 12.16 12.05
CA ILE A 3 10.29 13.26 11.73
C ILE A 3 10.64 13.13 10.24
N ASN A 4 10.63 14.24 9.51
CA ASN A 4 10.97 14.33 8.08
C ASN A 4 9.92 13.76 7.10
N THR A 5 8.67 13.58 7.49
CA THR A 5 7.62 13.26 6.51
C THR A 5 7.44 14.41 5.52
N ASP A 6 7.59 14.10 4.23
CA ASP A 6 7.35 15.05 3.16
C ASP A 6 5.85 15.09 2.80
N ASN A 7 5.20 16.21 3.07
CA ASN A 7 3.78 16.40 2.74
C ASN A 7 3.50 16.33 1.22
N ALA A 8 4.51 16.50 0.37
CA ALA A 8 4.37 16.32 -1.08
C ALA A 8 3.98 14.88 -1.45
N LEU A 9 4.24 13.89 -0.60
CA LEU A 9 3.81 12.50 -0.80
C LEU A 9 2.29 12.38 -0.96
N ARG A 10 1.49 13.29 -0.42
CA ARG A 10 0.03 13.34 -0.62
C ARG A 10 -0.39 13.57 -2.08
N ARG A 11 0.53 14.01 -2.94
CA ARG A 11 0.32 14.18 -4.38
C ARG A 11 0.85 13.02 -5.20
N SER A 12 1.50 12.05 -4.56
CA SER A 12 2.16 10.94 -5.23
C SER A 12 1.17 9.85 -5.62
N VAL A 13 1.51 9.16 -6.70
CA VAL A 13 0.86 7.95 -7.18
C VAL A 13 1.85 6.80 -7.04
N ILE A 14 1.49 5.80 -6.27
CA ILE A 14 2.20 4.52 -6.12
C ILE A 14 1.61 3.52 -7.10
N TYR A 15 2.45 2.76 -7.77
CA TYR A 15 2.04 1.65 -8.62
C TYR A 15 2.56 0.34 -8.02
N GLU A 16 1.64 -0.51 -7.58
CA GLU A 16 1.92 -1.79 -6.95
C GLU A 16 2.11 -2.87 -7.99
N VAL A 17 3.22 -3.62 -7.88
CA VAL A 17 3.61 -4.68 -8.79
C VAL A 17 3.83 -5.99 -8.05
N TYR A 18 3.07 -7.01 -8.38
CA TYR A 18 3.39 -8.39 -8.04
C TYR A 18 4.23 -8.99 -9.18
N VAL A 19 5.52 -9.18 -8.95
CA VAL A 19 6.48 -9.60 -10.00
C VAL A 19 6.02 -10.88 -10.70
N ARG A 20 5.59 -11.89 -9.93
CA ARG A 20 5.11 -13.19 -10.45
C ARG A 20 3.97 -13.06 -11.45
N SER A 21 3.06 -12.10 -11.21
CA SER A 21 1.80 -11.97 -11.97
C SER A 21 1.76 -10.76 -12.91
N HIS A 22 2.82 -9.93 -12.95
CA HIS A 22 2.81 -8.74 -13.80
C HIS A 22 2.89 -9.10 -15.29
N THR A 23 3.71 -10.10 -15.63
CA THR A 23 3.85 -10.61 -17.01
C THR A 23 3.77 -12.13 -17.02
N PRO A 24 3.55 -12.76 -18.21
CA PRO A 24 3.61 -14.21 -18.33
C PRO A 24 4.94 -14.81 -17.88
N GLU A 25 6.06 -14.11 -18.05
CA GLU A 25 7.37 -14.54 -17.60
C GLU A 25 7.52 -14.44 -16.07
N GLY A 26 6.91 -13.41 -15.44
CA GLY A 26 6.94 -13.17 -14.00
C GLY A 26 8.34 -12.89 -13.47
N THR A 27 9.14 -12.08 -14.18
CA THR A 27 10.53 -11.79 -13.83
C THR A 27 10.81 -10.29 -13.82
N PHE A 28 11.88 -9.86 -13.12
CA PHE A 28 12.31 -8.46 -13.11
C PHE A 28 12.58 -7.92 -14.52
N LYS A 29 13.25 -8.68 -15.36
CA LYS A 29 13.53 -8.31 -16.75
C LYS A 29 12.29 -8.09 -17.60
N ALA A 30 11.24 -8.86 -17.34
CA ALA A 30 10.02 -8.77 -18.13
C ALA A 30 9.18 -7.53 -17.77
N ILE A 31 9.43 -6.90 -16.63
CA ILE A 31 8.76 -5.66 -16.21
C ILE A 31 9.37 -4.42 -16.89
N GLU A 32 10.68 -4.45 -17.18
CA GLU A 32 11.40 -3.30 -17.71
C GLU A 32 10.77 -2.66 -18.95
N PRO A 33 10.33 -3.41 -19.99
CA PRO A 33 9.68 -2.84 -21.18
C PRO A 33 8.38 -2.08 -20.86
N ASP A 34 7.76 -2.34 -19.71
CA ASP A 34 6.49 -1.76 -19.29
C ASP A 34 6.63 -0.45 -18.52
N LEU A 35 7.85 -0.09 -18.10
CA LEU A 35 8.11 1.09 -17.26
C LEU A 35 7.68 2.42 -17.93
N ASP A 36 7.78 2.53 -19.26
CA ASP A 36 7.35 3.75 -19.98
C ASP A 36 5.82 3.91 -19.93
N ARG A 37 5.07 2.81 -20.02
CA ARG A 37 3.62 2.78 -19.85
C ARG A 37 3.25 3.16 -18.41
N ILE A 38 3.92 2.59 -17.42
CA ILE A 38 3.69 2.89 -15.99
C ILE A 38 3.96 4.38 -15.72
N ALA A 39 5.09 4.92 -16.21
CA ALA A 39 5.41 6.34 -16.06
C ALA A 39 4.35 7.26 -16.70
N ALA A 40 3.80 6.86 -17.87
CA ALA A 40 2.76 7.61 -18.57
C ALA A 40 1.43 7.71 -17.80
N LEU A 41 1.17 6.82 -16.83
CA LEU A 41 0.03 6.94 -15.90
C LEU A 41 0.20 8.09 -14.89
N GLY A 42 1.38 8.71 -14.81
CA GLY A 42 1.72 9.74 -13.83
C GLY A 42 2.19 9.17 -12.49
N VAL A 43 2.69 7.95 -12.50
CA VAL A 43 3.26 7.24 -11.34
C VAL A 43 4.54 7.93 -10.87
N ASP A 44 4.70 8.05 -9.55
CA ASP A 44 5.89 8.59 -8.90
C ASP A 44 6.73 7.51 -8.22
N ILE A 45 6.08 6.44 -7.78
CA ILE A 45 6.70 5.40 -6.95
C ILE A 45 6.22 4.04 -7.46
N VAL A 46 7.15 3.15 -7.79
CA VAL A 46 6.87 1.73 -8.05
C VAL A 46 7.09 0.97 -6.75
N TRP A 47 6.07 0.25 -6.29
CA TRP A 47 6.15 -0.64 -5.15
C TRP A 47 6.13 -2.09 -5.61
N PHE A 48 7.19 -2.83 -5.30
CA PHE A 48 7.24 -4.27 -5.49
C PHE A 48 6.77 -5.00 -4.24
N MET A 49 5.76 -5.85 -4.39
CA MET A 49 5.40 -6.86 -3.38
C MET A 49 6.64 -7.71 -3.05
N PRO A 50 6.65 -8.54 -1.97
CA PRO A 50 7.89 -9.16 -1.49
C PRO A 50 8.72 -9.81 -2.59
N ILE A 51 9.98 -9.38 -2.68
CA ILE A 51 10.95 -9.83 -3.70
C ILE A 51 11.85 -10.98 -3.21
N HIS A 52 11.65 -11.41 -1.98
CA HIS A 52 12.51 -12.37 -1.29
C HIS A 52 12.15 -13.83 -1.61
N PRO A 53 13.08 -14.79 -1.42
CA PRO A 53 12.78 -16.21 -1.56
C PRO A 53 11.64 -16.64 -0.64
N ILE A 54 10.79 -17.51 -1.16
CA ILE A 54 9.62 -18.04 -0.46
C ILE A 54 9.97 -19.36 0.23
N GLY A 55 9.40 -19.59 1.43
CA GLY A 55 9.56 -20.85 2.13
C GLY A 55 8.85 -22.02 1.46
N GLU A 56 9.42 -23.22 1.62
CA GLU A 56 8.89 -24.47 1.07
C GLU A 56 8.08 -25.26 2.09
N LEU A 57 8.40 -25.10 3.39
CA LEU A 57 7.72 -25.85 4.43
C LEU A 57 6.33 -25.25 4.70
N ASN A 58 5.30 -26.07 4.54
CA ASN A 58 3.90 -25.71 4.70
C ASN A 58 3.40 -24.65 3.69
N LYS A 59 4.09 -24.48 2.56
CA LYS A 59 3.68 -23.49 1.55
C LYS A 59 2.26 -23.74 1.06
N LYS A 60 1.52 -22.67 0.83
CA LYS A 60 0.19 -22.70 0.23
C LYS A 60 0.29 -22.66 -1.29
N GLY A 61 -0.60 -23.38 -1.98
CA GLY A 61 -0.58 -23.48 -3.44
C GLY A 61 0.68 -24.17 -3.99
N SER A 62 0.92 -24.01 -5.28
CA SER A 62 2.08 -24.64 -5.94
C SER A 62 3.36 -23.84 -5.76
N LEU A 63 3.27 -22.50 -5.69
CA LEU A 63 4.43 -21.59 -5.67
C LEU A 63 4.66 -20.90 -4.32
N GLY A 64 3.72 -21.00 -3.37
CA GLY A 64 3.83 -20.40 -2.05
C GLY A 64 3.49 -18.91 -2.02
N CYS A 65 3.30 -18.40 -0.80
CA CYS A 65 2.95 -17.00 -0.53
C CYS A 65 4.20 -16.11 -0.54
N PRO A 66 4.22 -14.98 -1.26
CA PRO A 66 5.34 -14.04 -1.25
C PRO A 66 5.60 -13.44 0.14
N TYR A 67 4.61 -13.47 1.02
CA TYR A 67 4.73 -13.03 2.41
C TYR A 67 5.31 -14.11 3.36
N ALA A 68 5.58 -15.32 2.89
CA ALA A 68 6.29 -16.37 3.64
C ALA A 68 7.79 -16.32 3.32
N ASN A 69 8.48 -15.25 3.73
CA ASN A 69 9.89 -15.01 3.43
C ASN A 69 10.78 -16.08 4.04
N ARG A 70 11.74 -16.59 3.25
CA ARG A 70 12.76 -17.52 3.70
C ARG A 70 14.07 -16.82 4.07
N ASP A 71 14.39 -15.72 3.40
CA ASP A 71 15.62 -14.92 3.60
C ASP A 71 15.30 -13.44 3.37
N TYR A 72 15.90 -12.55 4.15
CA TYR A 72 15.62 -11.10 4.08
C TYR A 72 16.60 -10.30 3.22
N ARG A 73 17.68 -10.91 2.72
CA ARG A 73 18.78 -10.19 2.04
C ARG A 73 19.08 -10.71 0.64
N THR A 74 18.27 -11.65 0.15
CA THR A 74 18.38 -12.19 -1.21
C THR A 74 17.09 -11.97 -1.97
N VAL A 75 17.16 -12.03 -3.30
CA VAL A 75 15.98 -11.97 -4.17
C VAL A 75 15.47 -13.37 -4.50
N ASN A 76 14.19 -13.50 -4.77
CA ASN A 76 13.57 -14.76 -5.20
C ASN A 76 14.16 -15.19 -6.56
N PRO A 77 14.77 -16.37 -6.65
CA PRO A 77 15.32 -16.86 -7.92
C PRO A 77 14.28 -17.09 -9.02
N GLU A 78 12.99 -17.21 -8.66
CA GLU A 78 11.88 -17.22 -9.62
C GLU A 78 11.80 -15.91 -10.39
N TYR A 79 12.12 -14.77 -9.76
CA TYR A 79 12.03 -13.44 -10.34
C TYR A 79 13.29 -13.01 -11.09
N GLY A 80 14.42 -13.66 -10.84
CA GLY A 80 15.72 -13.33 -11.44
C GLY A 80 16.84 -13.23 -10.43
N THR A 81 17.92 -12.54 -10.81
CA THR A 81 19.09 -12.29 -9.97
C THR A 81 19.02 -10.93 -9.27
N LEU A 82 19.93 -10.71 -8.31
CA LEU A 82 20.08 -9.39 -7.69
C LEU A 82 20.46 -8.33 -8.73
N GLU A 83 21.34 -8.66 -9.68
CA GLU A 83 21.74 -7.77 -10.78
C GLU A 83 20.52 -7.38 -11.64
N ASP A 84 19.61 -8.31 -11.92
CA ASP A 84 18.38 -8.04 -12.66
C ASP A 84 17.48 -7.07 -11.92
N PHE A 85 17.35 -7.24 -10.60
CA PHE A 85 16.58 -6.33 -9.76
C PHE A 85 17.22 -4.94 -9.70
N LEU A 86 18.53 -4.84 -9.48
CA LEU A 86 19.24 -3.57 -9.41
C LEU A 86 19.16 -2.82 -10.74
N HIS A 87 19.27 -3.53 -11.87
CA HIS A 87 19.09 -2.94 -13.19
C HIS A 87 17.67 -2.37 -13.36
N LEU A 88 16.64 -3.11 -12.94
CA LEU A 88 15.25 -2.64 -12.97
C LEU A 88 15.07 -1.36 -12.12
N VAL A 89 15.67 -1.30 -10.94
CA VAL A 89 15.65 -0.10 -10.09
C VAL A 89 16.31 1.10 -10.79
N GLU A 90 17.46 0.89 -11.45
CA GLU A 90 18.10 1.95 -12.25
C GLU A 90 17.21 2.45 -13.39
N GLU A 91 16.50 1.54 -14.08
CA GLU A 91 15.58 1.90 -15.15
C GLU A 91 14.35 2.67 -14.65
N ILE A 92 13.87 2.35 -13.43
CA ILE A 92 12.83 3.13 -12.74
C ILE A 92 13.34 4.55 -12.46
N HIS A 93 14.53 4.67 -11.88
CA HIS A 93 15.14 5.97 -11.58
C HIS A 93 15.41 6.83 -12.83
N LYS A 94 15.84 6.23 -13.94
CA LYS A 94 16.03 6.93 -15.23
C LYS A 94 14.75 7.59 -15.75
N ARG A 95 13.58 7.05 -15.38
CA ARG A 95 12.27 7.59 -15.72
C ARG A 95 11.73 8.59 -14.68
N GLY A 96 12.55 8.95 -13.68
CA GLY A 96 12.18 9.90 -12.63
C GLY A 96 11.24 9.34 -11.57
N MET A 97 10.98 8.04 -11.57
CA MET A 97 10.20 7.35 -10.54
C MET A 97 11.12 6.86 -9.41
N LYS A 98 10.53 6.62 -8.23
CA LYS A 98 11.17 5.99 -7.09
C LYS A 98 10.78 4.52 -7.01
N CYS A 99 11.59 3.72 -6.31
CA CYS A 99 11.33 2.31 -6.06
C CYS A 99 11.24 2.04 -4.57
N ILE A 100 10.16 1.38 -4.12
CA ILE A 100 10.06 0.84 -2.76
C ILE A 100 9.81 -0.68 -2.82
N ILE A 101 10.25 -1.40 -1.80
CA ILE A 101 10.03 -2.84 -1.67
C ILE A 101 9.23 -3.16 -0.42
N ASP A 102 8.54 -4.30 -0.48
CA ASP A 102 7.82 -4.85 0.66
C ASP A 102 8.76 -5.57 1.63
N VAL A 103 8.60 -5.33 2.92
CA VAL A 103 9.34 -6.00 3.99
C VAL A 103 8.38 -6.62 4.99
N VAL A 104 8.54 -7.93 5.22
CA VAL A 104 7.67 -8.76 6.05
C VAL A 104 8.37 -9.05 7.36
N TYR A 105 8.17 -8.19 8.38
CA TYR A 105 8.95 -8.25 9.61
C TYR A 105 8.16 -8.75 10.83
N ASN A 106 6.85 -8.97 10.71
CA ASN A 106 6.07 -9.62 11.76
C ASN A 106 6.35 -11.12 11.84
N HIS A 107 6.58 -11.76 10.69
CA HIS A 107 6.70 -13.21 10.56
C HIS A 107 7.67 -13.60 9.43
N THR A 108 7.98 -14.89 9.34
CA THR A 108 8.82 -15.47 8.29
C THR A 108 8.37 -16.91 8.02
N SER A 109 8.89 -17.57 6.98
CA SER A 109 8.57 -18.97 6.73
C SER A 109 9.12 -19.90 7.83
N PRO A 110 8.50 -21.06 8.06
CA PRO A 110 8.97 -22.02 9.07
C PRO A 110 10.34 -22.64 8.76
N ASP A 111 10.80 -22.57 7.51
CA ASP A 111 12.13 -22.98 7.03
C ASP A 111 13.05 -21.81 6.68
N SER A 112 12.77 -20.63 7.25
CA SER A 112 13.66 -19.47 7.13
C SER A 112 15.09 -19.80 7.60
N THR A 113 16.09 -19.17 6.99
CA THR A 113 17.49 -19.25 7.40
C THR A 113 17.68 -18.94 8.88
N LEU A 114 16.91 -17.98 9.41
CA LEU A 114 16.91 -17.60 10.83
C LEU A 114 16.54 -18.73 11.78
N VAL A 115 15.78 -19.74 11.34
CA VAL A 115 15.34 -20.84 12.20
C VAL A 115 16.51 -21.64 12.75
N ALA A 116 17.54 -21.84 11.93
CA ALA A 116 18.75 -22.56 12.32
C ALA A 116 19.76 -21.65 13.03
N GLU A 117 19.88 -20.39 12.60
CA GLU A 117 20.88 -19.44 13.05
C GLU A 117 20.49 -18.77 14.37
N HIS A 118 19.22 -18.42 14.52
CA HIS A 118 18.69 -17.61 15.62
C HIS A 118 17.33 -18.14 16.12
N PRO A 119 17.27 -19.33 16.72
CA PRO A 119 16.01 -19.90 17.20
C PRO A 119 15.31 -19.03 18.28
N ASP A 120 16.05 -18.20 18.97
CA ASP A 120 15.58 -17.23 19.97
C ASP A 120 14.89 -15.98 19.37
N TYR A 121 14.89 -15.81 18.05
CA TYR A 121 14.18 -14.74 17.37
C TYR A 121 12.70 -14.99 17.17
N PHE A 122 12.20 -16.20 17.49
CA PHE A 122 10.84 -16.63 17.20
C PHE A 122 9.92 -16.59 18.42
N TYR A 123 8.64 -16.39 18.14
CA TYR A 123 7.59 -16.61 19.11
C TYR A 123 7.35 -18.11 19.30
N TYR A 124 7.26 -18.53 20.56
CA TYR A 124 6.92 -19.90 20.95
C TYR A 124 5.59 -19.91 21.68
N LYS A 125 4.69 -20.80 21.24
CA LYS A 125 3.44 -21.07 21.91
C LYS A 125 3.69 -21.76 23.28
N PRO A 126 2.69 -21.82 24.16
CA PRO A 126 2.83 -22.48 25.47
C PRO A 126 3.24 -23.97 25.40
N ASP A 127 2.97 -24.65 24.27
CA ASP A 127 3.37 -26.04 24.03
C ASP A 127 4.84 -26.19 23.58
N GLY A 128 5.56 -25.08 23.46
CA GLY A 128 6.95 -25.05 23.02
C GLY A 128 7.14 -25.08 21.49
N CYS A 129 6.06 -25.08 20.70
CA CYS A 129 6.15 -25.00 19.25
C CYS A 129 6.19 -23.55 18.78
N ARG A 130 6.95 -23.29 17.70
CA ARG A 130 6.86 -22.01 17.00
C ARG A 130 5.48 -21.87 16.35
N GLY A 131 4.97 -20.63 16.24
CA GLY A 131 3.67 -20.40 15.60
C GLY A 131 3.31 -18.92 15.53
N ASN A 132 2.03 -18.66 15.32
CA ASN A 132 1.48 -17.32 15.26
C ASN A 132 0.94 -16.91 16.63
N LYS A 133 1.07 -15.61 16.96
CA LYS A 133 0.48 -15.00 18.17
C LYS A 133 -1.04 -14.97 18.08
N VAL A 134 -1.55 -14.56 16.92
CA VAL A 134 -2.99 -14.49 16.61
C VAL A 134 -3.20 -14.98 15.18
N GLY A 135 -4.32 -15.67 14.95
CA GLY A 135 -4.65 -16.26 13.65
C GLY A 135 -4.07 -17.66 13.47
N ASP A 136 -4.23 -18.20 12.26
CA ASP A 136 -3.80 -19.56 11.88
C ASP A 136 -3.15 -19.53 10.48
N TRP A 137 -2.04 -18.81 10.37
CA TRP A 137 -1.24 -18.72 9.15
C TRP A 137 -0.21 -19.84 9.11
N THR A 138 -0.61 -21.00 8.62
CA THR A 138 0.16 -22.26 8.69
C THR A 138 1.49 -22.23 7.94
N ASP A 139 1.65 -21.32 7.00
CA ASP A 139 2.83 -21.14 6.14
C ASP A 139 3.86 -20.16 6.72
N VAL A 140 3.59 -19.57 7.89
CA VAL A 140 4.49 -18.62 8.55
C VAL A 140 4.58 -18.85 10.06
N VAL A 141 5.62 -18.31 10.68
CA VAL A 141 5.87 -18.27 12.12
C VAL A 141 6.25 -16.87 12.55
N ASP A 142 5.70 -16.40 13.68
CA ASP A 142 5.90 -15.03 14.15
C ASP A 142 7.27 -14.84 14.79
N LEU A 143 7.79 -13.62 14.62
CA LEU A 143 9.03 -13.17 15.24
C LEU A 143 8.79 -12.58 16.63
N ASN A 144 9.79 -12.68 17.50
CA ASN A 144 9.73 -12.23 18.89
C ASN A 144 10.49 -10.90 19.08
N TYR A 145 9.77 -9.79 19.03
CA TYR A 145 10.33 -8.46 19.22
C TYR A 145 10.67 -8.10 20.69
N GLU A 146 10.52 -8.99 21.65
CA GLU A 146 11.13 -8.86 22.97
C GLU A 146 12.66 -9.06 22.89
N ASN A 147 13.14 -9.79 21.86
CA ASN A 147 14.56 -9.98 21.61
C ASN A 147 15.15 -8.80 20.83
N ARG A 148 16.00 -8.01 21.50
CA ARG A 148 16.66 -6.84 20.89
C ARG A 148 17.68 -7.20 19.81
N ALA A 149 18.24 -8.41 19.81
CA ALA A 149 19.15 -8.85 18.74
C ALA A 149 18.40 -9.04 17.39
N LEU A 150 17.14 -9.45 17.42
CA LEU A 150 16.27 -9.44 16.24
C LEU A 150 16.13 -8.03 15.65
N TRP A 151 16.00 -7.00 16.50
CA TRP A 151 15.89 -5.63 16.01
C TRP A 151 17.11 -5.24 15.19
N GLN A 152 18.30 -5.53 15.70
CA GLN A 152 19.54 -5.19 14.99
C GLN A 152 19.63 -5.93 13.65
N TYR A 153 19.29 -7.23 13.63
CA TYR A 153 19.28 -8.02 12.39
C TYR A 153 18.36 -7.42 11.33
N GLN A 154 17.14 -7.04 11.73
CA GLN A 154 16.16 -6.48 10.80
C GLN A 154 16.53 -5.05 10.37
N ILE A 155 17.08 -4.23 11.26
CA ILE A 155 17.60 -2.90 10.92
C ILE A 155 18.76 -3.02 9.91
N ASP A 156 19.69 -3.94 10.12
CA ASP A 156 20.79 -4.18 9.18
C ASP A 156 20.27 -4.64 7.80
N SER A 157 19.18 -5.39 7.77
CA SER A 157 18.52 -5.81 6.53
C SER A 157 17.87 -4.63 5.79
N LEU A 158 17.20 -3.72 6.51
CA LEU A 158 16.70 -2.47 5.94
C LEU A 158 17.85 -1.57 5.42
N CYS A 159 18.91 -1.45 6.20
CA CYS A 159 20.10 -0.68 5.83
C CYS A 159 20.80 -1.26 4.58
N TYR A 160 20.79 -2.58 4.41
CA TYR A 160 21.29 -3.23 3.20
C TYR A 160 20.46 -2.81 1.98
N TRP A 161 19.13 -2.91 2.04
CA TRP A 161 18.26 -2.56 0.91
C TRP A 161 18.19 -1.05 0.66
N ALA A 162 18.31 -0.22 1.69
CA ALA A 162 18.32 1.24 1.56
C ALA A 162 19.45 1.79 0.70
N GLN A 163 20.48 0.99 0.42
CA GLN A 163 21.55 1.36 -0.53
C GLN A 163 21.00 1.42 -1.97
N TYR A 164 19.95 0.70 -2.27
CA TYR A 164 19.44 0.48 -3.63
C TYR A 164 18.05 1.09 -3.86
N VAL A 165 17.14 0.99 -2.88
CA VAL A 165 15.75 1.43 -3.01
C VAL A 165 15.47 2.72 -2.25
N ASP A 166 14.33 3.37 -2.53
CA ASP A 166 13.98 4.67 -1.98
C ASP A 166 13.03 4.58 -0.78
N GLY A 167 12.74 3.39 -0.31
CA GLY A 167 11.89 3.18 0.87
C GLY A 167 11.27 1.80 0.94
N PHE A 168 10.32 1.65 1.86
CA PHE A 168 9.76 0.37 2.24
C PHE A 168 8.25 0.45 2.43
N ARG A 169 7.54 -0.58 1.95
CA ARG A 169 6.21 -0.93 2.45
C ARG A 169 6.41 -1.98 3.53
N CYS A 170 5.86 -1.75 4.71
CA CYS A 170 6.07 -2.61 5.86
C CYS A 170 4.79 -3.39 6.15
N ASP A 171 4.86 -4.70 5.93
CA ASP A 171 3.78 -5.65 6.11
C ASP A 171 3.33 -5.74 7.57
N VAL A 172 2.02 -5.78 7.80
CA VAL A 172 1.39 -5.89 9.13
C VAL A 172 2.07 -4.99 10.19
N ALA A 173 2.40 -3.75 9.80
CA ALA A 173 3.23 -2.84 10.61
C ALA A 173 2.69 -2.60 12.02
N SER A 174 1.36 -2.73 12.21
CA SER A 174 0.70 -2.59 13.51
C SER A 174 1.16 -3.60 14.57
N THR A 175 1.61 -4.78 14.16
CA THR A 175 1.97 -5.89 15.09
C THR A 175 3.45 -5.90 15.47
N VAL A 176 4.25 -5.06 14.83
CA VAL A 176 5.67 -4.83 15.15
C VAL A 176 5.78 -3.56 15.99
N PRO A 177 6.58 -3.53 17.09
CA PRO A 177 6.65 -2.37 17.97
C PRO A 177 7.02 -1.07 17.24
N VAL A 178 6.25 0.00 17.47
CA VAL A 178 6.54 1.33 16.88
C VAL A 178 7.95 1.80 17.20
N ALA A 179 8.44 1.51 18.40
CA ALA A 179 9.80 1.85 18.80
C ALA A 179 10.87 1.20 17.89
N PHE A 180 10.62 -0.03 17.39
CA PHE A 180 11.47 -0.66 16.38
C PHE A 180 11.46 0.16 15.08
N TRP A 181 10.28 0.50 14.56
CA TRP A 181 10.17 1.28 13.32
C TRP A 181 10.83 2.64 13.44
N GLN A 182 10.72 3.31 14.60
CA GLN A 182 11.40 4.58 14.84
C GLN A 182 12.93 4.42 14.86
N GLU A 183 13.45 3.35 15.44
CA GLU A 183 14.89 3.05 15.47
C GLU A 183 15.39 2.69 14.06
N ALA A 184 14.65 1.84 13.34
CA ALA A 184 14.93 1.46 11.95
C ALA A 184 14.96 2.70 11.03
N ARG A 185 13.95 3.58 11.14
CA ARG A 185 13.88 4.82 10.35
C ARG A 185 15.11 5.71 10.59
N ARG A 186 15.56 5.87 11.84
CA ARG A 186 16.77 6.65 12.15
C ARG A 186 18.04 6.05 11.52
N ALA A 187 18.15 4.73 11.53
CA ALA A 187 19.30 4.04 10.93
C ALA A 187 19.29 4.16 9.40
N VAL A 188 18.16 3.92 8.77
CA VAL A 188 17.98 4.04 7.32
C VAL A 188 18.22 5.47 6.83
N GLU A 189 17.80 6.49 7.59
CA GLU A 189 18.00 7.90 7.25
C GLU A 189 19.49 8.26 7.06
N GLN A 190 20.43 7.54 7.72
CA GLN A 190 21.87 7.74 7.54
C GLN A 190 22.40 7.22 6.20
N ILE A 191 21.65 6.32 5.54
CA ILE A 191 22.04 5.66 4.28
C ILE A 191 21.23 6.24 3.12
N ARG A 192 19.92 6.38 3.32
CA ARG A 192 18.96 6.93 2.34
C ARG A 192 18.13 8.04 2.99
N PRO A 193 18.68 9.29 3.02
CA PRO A 193 17.91 10.44 3.52
C PRO A 193 16.62 10.62 2.75
N GLY A 194 15.50 10.80 3.48
CA GLY A 194 14.18 10.95 2.89
C GLY A 194 13.59 9.65 2.33
N ALA A 195 14.02 8.49 2.84
CA ALA A 195 13.40 7.21 2.53
C ALA A 195 11.90 7.21 2.86
N ILE A 196 11.09 6.62 1.97
CA ILE A 196 9.63 6.56 2.08
C ILE A 196 9.23 5.38 2.95
N TRP A 197 8.34 5.62 3.92
CA TRP A 197 7.82 4.59 4.81
C TRP A 197 6.30 4.47 4.66
N LEU A 198 5.87 3.42 3.97
CA LEU A 198 4.48 3.02 3.84
C LEU A 198 4.20 1.87 4.80
N GLY A 199 3.34 2.08 5.80
CA GLY A 199 2.96 1.05 6.76
C GLY A 199 1.60 0.45 6.42
N GLU A 200 1.51 -0.87 6.40
CA GLU A 200 0.23 -1.53 6.46
C GLU A 200 -0.29 -1.46 7.90
N SER A 201 -1.18 -0.51 8.16
CA SER A 201 -1.97 -0.53 9.38
C SER A 201 -3.14 -1.49 9.20
N VAL A 202 -3.37 -2.35 10.21
CA VAL A 202 -4.38 -3.40 10.11
C VAL A 202 -5.75 -2.93 10.58
N HIS A 203 -6.80 -3.69 10.27
CA HIS A 203 -8.16 -3.41 10.70
C HIS A 203 -8.29 -3.30 12.23
N LEU A 204 -9.16 -2.42 12.70
CA LEU A 204 -9.38 -2.19 14.13
C LEU A 204 -9.73 -3.47 14.91
N ALA A 205 -10.52 -4.37 14.29
CA ALA A 205 -10.86 -5.67 14.89
C ALA A 205 -9.62 -6.56 15.10
N HIS A 206 -8.63 -6.48 14.21
CA HIS A 206 -7.38 -7.21 14.34
C HIS A 206 -6.53 -6.65 15.49
N ILE A 207 -6.43 -5.32 15.62
CA ILE A 207 -5.77 -4.66 16.77
C ILE A 207 -6.42 -5.10 18.08
N GLN A 208 -7.74 -5.11 18.12
CA GLN A 208 -8.50 -5.53 19.29
C GLN A 208 -8.19 -6.98 19.66
N ALA A 209 -8.23 -7.91 18.71
CA ALA A 209 -7.91 -9.32 18.93
C ALA A 209 -6.50 -9.54 19.51
N PHE A 210 -5.49 -8.83 18.98
CA PHE A 210 -4.13 -8.89 19.51
C PHE A 210 -4.08 -8.41 20.97
N ARG A 211 -4.70 -7.26 21.27
CA ARG A 211 -4.70 -6.67 22.61
C ARG A 211 -5.46 -7.51 23.64
N GLU A 212 -6.59 -8.13 23.25
CA GLU A 212 -7.36 -9.04 24.09
C GLU A 212 -6.55 -10.28 24.50
N MET A 213 -5.66 -10.75 23.63
CA MET A 213 -4.75 -11.86 23.89
C MET A 213 -3.46 -11.43 24.61
N GLY A 214 -3.32 -10.14 24.95
CA GLY A 214 -2.15 -9.59 25.63
C GLY A 214 -0.95 -9.31 24.72
N PHE A 215 -1.11 -9.33 23.40
CA PHE A 215 -0.05 -9.00 22.46
C PHE A 215 -0.05 -7.53 22.06
N TYR A 216 1.10 -7.07 21.59
CA TYR A 216 1.26 -5.72 21.09
C TYR A 216 0.55 -5.54 19.76
N ALA A 217 -0.21 -4.46 19.62
CA ALA A 217 -0.68 -3.95 18.34
C ALA A 217 -0.87 -2.43 18.40
N ALA A 218 -0.30 -1.70 17.46
CA ALA A 218 -0.35 -0.25 17.36
C ALA A 218 -1.56 0.21 16.53
N THR A 219 -2.14 1.33 16.94
CA THR A 219 -3.13 2.09 16.17
C THR A 219 -2.44 2.99 15.14
N ASP A 220 -3.22 3.53 14.20
CA ASP A 220 -2.71 4.47 13.19
C ASP A 220 -2.04 5.70 13.82
N THR A 221 -2.61 6.24 14.91
CA THR A 221 -2.05 7.39 15.61
C THR A 221 -0.64 7.09 16.14
N GLU A 222 -0.43 5.87 16.66
CA GLU A 222 0.88 5.43 17.12
C GLU A 222 1.84 5.21 15.95
N LEU A 223 1.36 4.57 14.85
CA LEU A 223 2.16 4.29 13.65
C LEU A 223 2.58 5.56 12.92
N PHE A 224 1.77 6.62 12.88
CA PHE A 224 2.16 7.90 12.27
C PHE A 224 3.40 8.54 12.91
N THR A 225 3.83 8.09 14.06
CA THR A 225 5.10 8.53 14.67
C THR A 225 6.34 7.91 13.99
N ALA A 226 6.15 6.90 13.14
CA ALA A 226 7.22 6.21 12.42
C ALA A 226 7.03 6.17 10.90
N PHE A 227 5.80 6.26 10.40
CA PHE A 227 5.44 6.10 8.99
C PHE A 227 5.00 7.40 8.33
N ASP A 228 5.28 7.53 7.04
CA ASP A 228 4.85 8.65 6.22
C ASP A 228 3.44 8.45 5.66
N ILE A 229 3.09 7.21 5.33
CA ILE A 229 1.84 6.82 4.70
C ILE A 229 1.31 5.58 5.43
N LEU A 230 0.01 5.55 5.72
CA LEU A 230 -0.65 4.37 6.28
C LEU A 230 -1.83 3.92 5.42
N TYR A 231 -2.10 2.62 5.45
CA TYR A 231 -3.25 2.01 4.79
C TYR A 231 -4.59 2.57 5.30
N PRO A 232 -5.67 2.51 4.49
CA PRO A 232 -6.99 3.01 4.88
C PRO A 232 -7.82 1.97 5.65
N TYR A 233 -7.20 0.96 6.23
CA TYR A 233 -7.88 -0.19 6.84
C TYR A 233 -8.63 0.14 8.13
N ASP A 234 -8.38 1.30 8.74
CA ASP A 234 -9.22 1.86 9.80
C ASP A 234 -10.69 2.07 9.38
N LEU A 235 -10.93 2.42 8.10
CA LEU A 235 -12.24 2.66 7.53
C LEU A 235 -12.64 1.68 6.42
N TRP A 236 -11.82 0.66 6.12
CA TRP A 236 -12.06 -0.26 5.02
C TRP A 236 -13.39 -1.04 5.14
N PRO A 237 -13.78 -1.58 6.31
CA PRO A 237 -15.08 -2.23 6.45
C PRO A 237 -16.26 -1.31 6.14
N LEU A 238 -16.14 -0.01 6.51
CA LEU A 238 -17.16 0.99 6.17
C LEU A 238 -17.20 1.30 4.67
N TYR A 239 -16.03 1.34 4.02
CA TYR A 239 -15.93 1.48 2.56
C TYR A 239 -16.64 0.32 1.84
N GLU A 240 -16.42 -0.91 2.29
CA GLU A 240 -17.06 -2.10 1.72
C GLU A 240 -18.58 -2.07 1.92
N ASP A 241 -19.05 -1.77 3.13
CA ASP A 241 -20.49 -1.67 3.41
C ASP A 241 -21.20 -0.62 2.54
N VAL A 242 -20.54 0.52 2.31
CA VAL A 242 -21.07 1.59 1.46
C VAL A 242 -21.03 1.23 -0.02
N THR A 243 -19.94 0.68 -0.51
CA THR A 243 -19.80 0.33 -1.95
C THR A 243 -20.70 -0.83 -2.36
N GLU A 244 -21.03 -1.72 -1.43
CA GLU A 244 -21.99 -2.81 -1.60
C GLU A 244 -23.46 -2.40 -1.32
N GLY A 245 -23.70 -1.12 -0.98
CA GLY A 245 -25.04 -0.58 -0.74
C GLY A 245 -25.68 -1.00 0.58
N ARG A 246 -24.92 -1.56 1.53
CA ARG A 246 -25.40 -1.90 2.87
C ARG A 246 -25.60 -0.67 3.76
N LEU A 247 -24.80 0.36 3.54
CA LEU A 247 -24.86 1.64 4.24
C LEU A 247 -24.92 2.82 3.26
N PRO A 248 -25.49 3.97 3.67
CA PRO A 248 -25.49 5.17 2.84
C PRO A 248 -24.08 5.77 2.73
N LEU A 249 -23.83 6.53 1.65
CA LEU A 249 -22.54 7.16 1.36
C LEU A 249 -22.00 8.00 2.52
N SER A 250 -22.88 8.77 3.16
CA SER A 250 -22.53 9.64 4.28
C SER A 250 -21.78 8.92 5.39
N ARG A 251 -22.08 7.65 5.66
CA ARG A 251 -21.44 6.89 6.75
C ARG A 251 -19.92 6.78 6.59
N TRP A 252 -19.45 6.52 5.38
CA TRP A 252 -18.01 6.44 5.13
C TRP A 252 -17.38 7.83 5.01
N PHE A 253 -18.05 8.76 4.28
CA PHE A 253 -17.49 10.09 4.06
C PHE A 253 -17.44 10.95 5.33
N ASP A 254 -18.41 10.83 6.25
CA ASP A 254 -18.34 11.46 7.57
C ASP A 254 -17.16 10.93 8.39
N ALA A 255 -16.89 9.61 8.31
CA ALA A 255 -15.73 9.03 8.98
C ALA A 255 -14.39 9.51 8.36
N VAL A 256 -14.33 9.63 7.03
CA VAL A 256 -13.16 10.22 6.34
C VAL A 256 -12.97 11.69 6.72
N ASP A 257 -14.05 12.48 6.78
CA ASP A 257 -13.97 13.88 7.22
C ASP A 257 -13.48 13.99 8.68
N TYR A 258 -13.91 13.05 9.52
CA TYR A 258 -13.49 12.99 10.92
C TYR A 258 -11.98 12.68 11.08
N GLN A 259 -11.32 12.05 10.10
CA GLN A 259 -9.86 11.84 10.13
C GLN A 259 -9.08 13.16 10.25
N GLU A 260 -9.61 14.28 9.72
CA GLU A 260 -8.96 15.60 9.80
C GLU A 260 -8.79 16.12 11.25
N VAL A 261 -9.61 15.63 12.17
CA VAL A 261 -9.56 16.05 13.59
C VAL A 261 -9.13 14.92 14.52
N SER A 262 -9.13 13.67 14.07
CA SER A 262 -8.71 12.52 14.87
C SER A 262 -7.23 12.16 14.69
N PHE A 263 -6.63 12.54 13.56
CA PHE A 263 -5.20 12.40 13.32
C PHE A 263 -4.48 13.75 13.38
N GLU A 264 -3.17 13.72 13.48
CA GLU A 264 -2.34 14.92 13.35
C GLU A 264 -2.48 15.55 11.97
N SER A 265 -2.35 16.87 11.85
CA SER A 265 -2.51 17.61 10.60
C SER A 265 -1.62 17.11 9.46
N GLY A 266 -0.50 16.47 9.81
CA GLY A 266 0.44 15.85 8.87
C GLY A 266 0.03 14.47 8.36
N TYR A 267 -1.05 13.84 8.81
CA TYR A 267 -1.42 12.49 8.43
C TYR A 267 -1.53 12.29 6.91
N ASN A 268 -1.16 11.11 6.44
CA ASN A 268 -1.24 10.76 5.04
C ASN A 268 -1.72 9.31 4.89
N LYS A 269 -2.95 9.15 4.43
CA LYS A 269 -3.53 7.84 4.14
C LYS A 269 -3.25 7.42 2.71
N LEU A 270 -2.95 6.15 2.51
CA LEU A 270 -3.03 5.52 1.20
C LEU A 270 -4.48 5.56 0.73
N ARG A 271 -4.73 5.97 -0.50
CA ARG A 271 -6.06 6.00 -1.10
C ARG A 271 -6.06 5.02 -2.26
N CYS A 272 -6.82 3.96 -2.13
CA CYS A 272 -6.97 2.91 -3.13
C CYS A 272 -8.43 2.48 -3.26
N LEU A 273 -8.78 1.94 -4.40
CA LEU A 273 -10.05 1.25 -4.63
C LEU A 273 -9.85 -0.27 -4.56
N GLU A 274 -8.62 -0.71 -4.76
CA GLU A 274 -8.17 -2.10 -4.74
C GLU A 274 -6.69 -2.19 -4.37
N ASN A 275 -6.26 -3.37 -3.94
CA ASN A 275 -4.87 -3.80 -3.78
C ASN A 275 -4.80 -5.33 -3.89
N HIS A 276 -3.64 -5.95 -3.65
CA HIS A 276 -3.45 -7.40 -3.76
C HIS A 276 -4.27 -8.24 -2.76
N ASP A 277 -4.80 -7.63 -1.68
CA ASP A 277 -5.61 -8.30 -0.64
C ASP A 277 -7.12 -8.13 -0.83
N THR A 278 -7.54 -7.34 -1.82
CA THR A 278 -8.95 -6.98 -1.98
C THR A 278 -9.48 -7.32 -3.37
N SER A 279 -10.80 -7.32 -3.53
CA SER A 279 -11.42 -7.46 -4.85
C SER A 279 -11.06 -6.29 -5.76
N ARG A 280 -10.96 -6.55 -7.06
CA ARG A 280 -10.70 -5.54 -8.09
C ARG A 280 -11.79 -4.48 -8.11
N ALA A 281 -11.41 -3.23 -8.38
CA ALA A 281 -12.35 -2.12 -8.49
C ALA A 281 -13.34 -2.30 -9.65
N ALA A 282 -12.88 -2.86 -10.77
CA ALA A 282 -13.74 -3.14 -11.92
C ALA A 282 -14.75 -4.29 -11.69
N ASP A 283 -14.47 -5.18 -10.75
CA ASP A 283 -15.44 -6.17 -10.27
C ASP A 283 -16.44 -5.54 -9.29
N ARG A 284 -15.96 -4.73 -8.35
CA ARG A 284 -16.79 -3.99 -7.38
C ARG A 284 -17.71 -2.96 -8.06
N PHE A 285 -17.24 -2.29 -9.10
CA PHE A 285 -17.97 -1.29 -9.88
C PHE A 285 -18.08 -1.71 -11.34
N PRO A 286 -18.95 -2.66 -11.68
CA PRO A 286 -19.06 -3.19 -13.03
C PRO A 286 -19.56 -2.17 -14.07
N GLU A 287 -20.25 -1.12 -13.61
CA GLU A 287 -20.65 -0.02 -14.47
C GLU A 287 -19.50 0.97 -14.66
N ARG A 288 -19.04 1.11 -15.93
CA ARG A 288 -17.90 1.99 -16.28
C ARG A 288 -18.02 3.40 -15.70
N LYS A 289 -19.20 4.00 -15.78
CA LYS A 289 -19.43 5.37 -15.26
C LYS A 289 -19.21 5.45 -13.74
N LYS A 290 -19.68 4.45 -13.01
CA LYS A 290 -19.50 4.36 -11.56
C LYS A 290 -18.04 4.15 -11.21
N LEU A 291 -17.34 3.24 -11.90
CA LEU A 291 -15.91 3.02 -11.75
C LEU A 291 -15.10 4.31 -11.95
N LEU A 292 -15.36 5.04 -13.03
CA LEU A 292 -14.67 6.30 -13.32
C LEU A 292 -14.95 7.38 -12.27
N ALA A 293 -16.20 7.50 -11.78
CA ALA A 293 -16.56 8.47 -10.75
C ALA A 293 -15.85 8.17 -9.41
N TRP A 294 -15.84 6.91 -8.97
CA TRP A 294 -15.12 6.50 -7.77
C TRP A 294 -13.61 6.67 -7.92
N THR A 295 -13.06 6.38 -9.10
CA THR A 295 -11.64 6.59 -9.40
C THR A 295 -11.27 8.07 -9.31
N ALA A 296 -12.07 8.96 -9.89
CA ALA A 296 -11.85 10.40 -9.81
C ALA A 296 -11.89 10.92 -8.38
N LEU A 297 -12.89 10.50 -7.60
CA LEU A 297 -13.00 10.84 -6.19
C LEU A 297 -11.79 10.36 -5.40
N ASN A 298 -11.36 9.10 -5.60
CA ASN A 298 -10.18 8.54 -4.94
C ASN A 298 -8.94 9.40 -5.17
N TYR A 299 -8.69 9.83 -6.41
CA TYR A 299 -7.58 10.74 -6.73
C TYR A 299 -7.71 12.12 -6.09
N PHE A 300 -8.93 12.61 -5.92
CA PHE A 300 -9.15 13.92 -5.32
C PHE A 300 -9.01 13.92 -3.79
N MET A 301 -9.24 12.79 -3.13
CA MET A 301 -9.12 12.67 -1.67
C MET A 301 -7.71 13.02 -1.19
N LYS A 302 -7.61 13.57 0.04
CA LYS A 302 -6.33 13.81 0.71
C LYS A 302 -5.64 12.48 1.00
N GLY A 303 -4.40 12.33 0.52
CA GLY A 303 -3.61 11.13 0.70
C GLY A 303 -2.86 10.72 -0.57
N THR A 304 -1.96 9.75 -0.45
CA THR A 304 -1.19 9.14 -1.54
C THR A 304 -2.07 8.14 -2.29
N ILE A 305 -2.01 8.12 -3.61
CA ILE A 305 -2.79 7.19 -4.43
C ILE A 305 -2.03 5.88 -4.59
N LEU A 306 -2.76 4.77 -4.54
CA LEU A 306 -2.30 3.45 -4.99
C LEU A 306 -3.07 3.02 -6.22
N LEU A 307 -2.34 2.57 -7.23
CA LEU A 307 -2.82 1.78 -8.35
C LEU A 307 -2.23 0.37 -8.25
N TYR A 308 -3.05 -0.65 -8.30
CA TYR A 308 -2.60 -2.03 -8.44
C TYR A 308 -2.52 -2.42 -9.91
N ALA A 309 -1.43 -3.06 -10.32
CA ALA A 309 -1.18 -3.45 -11.71
C ALA A 309 -2.39 -4.20 -12.33
N GLY A 310 -2.88 -3.71 -13.47
CA GLY A 310 -4.11 -4.16 -14.12
C GLY A 310 -5.33 -3.28 -13.87
N GLN A 311 -5.31 -2.38 -12.89
CA GLN A 311 -6.43 -1.45 -12.65
C GLN A 311 -6.67 -0.53 -13.85
N GLU A 312 -5.62 -0.14 -14.57
CA GLU A 312 -5.69 0.71 -15.75
C GLU A 312 -6.36 0.05 -16.97
N VAL A 313 -6.39 -1.27 -16.99
CA VAL A 313 -7.11 -2.06 -18.02
C VAL A 313 -8.41 -2.67 -17.50
N CYS A 314 -8.88 -2.21 -16.33
CA CYS A 314 -10.11 -2.66 -15.70
C CYS A 314 -10.14 -4.19 -15.47
N GLU A 315 -8.98 -4.76 -15.09
CA GLU A 315 -8.88 -6.18 -14.72
C GLU A 315 -9.86 -6.51 -13.57
N LYS A 316 -10.60 -7.59 -13.72
CA LYS A 316 -11.61 -8.04 -12.73
C LYS A 316 -11.14 -9.21 -11.89
N HIS A 317 -10.18 -9.99 -12.41
CA HIS A 317 -9.63 -11.11 -11.67
C HIS A 317 -8.58 -10.64 -10.66
N THR A 318 -8.73 -11.05 -9.42
CA THR A 318 -7.71 -10.85 -8.38
C THR A 318 -6.73 -12.02 -8.46
N PRO A 319 -5.45 -11.79 -8.85
CA PRO A 319 -4.48 -12.86 -8.96
C PRO A 319 -4.26 -13.56 -7.61
N SER A 320 -4.11 -14.88 -7.65
CA SER A 320 -3.72 -15.65 -6.48
C SER A 320 -2.33 -15.25 -6.00
N LEU A 321 -2.15 -15.15 -4.69
CA LEU A 321 -0.82 -14.99 -4.08
C LEU A 321 0.03 -16.26 -4.18
N PHE A 322 -0.61 -17.42 -4.39
CA PHE A 322 0.00 -18.74 -4.27
C PHE A 322 0.33 -19.41 -5.61
N GLU A 323 -0.21 -18.84 -6.70
CA GLU A 323 -0.07 -19.37 -8.05
C GLU A 323 0.46 -18.28 -9.00
N LYS A 324 0.77 -18.65 -10.23
CA LYS A 324 1.15 -17.70 -11.27
C LYS A 324 -0.05 -17.42 -12.16
N GLU A 325 -0.66 -16.27 -11.94
CA GLU A 325 -1.84 -15.79 -12.67
C GLU A 325 -1.54 -14.41 -13.25
N PRO A 326 -0.99 -14.32 -14.47
CA PRO A 326 -0.64 -13.04 -15.08
C PRO A 326 -1.85 -12.15 -15.28
N VAL A 327 -1.67 -10.83 -15.11
CA VAL A 327 -2.67 -9.82 -15.44
C VAL A 327 -3.07 -9.94 -16.91
N ASP A 328 -4.38 -9.90 -17.18
CA ASP A 328 -4.90 -9.82 -18.55
C ASP A 328 -4.84 -8.38 -19.06
N TRP A 329 -3.72 -8.03 -19.68
CA TRP A 329 -3.51 -6.71 -20.27
C TRP A 329 -4.44 -6.42 -21.48
N ASN A 330 -5.22 -7.40 -21.93
CA ASN A 330 -6.17 -7.31 -23.03
C ASN A 330 -7.63 -7.50 -22.57
N SER A 331 -7.95 -7.12 -21.34
CA SER A 331 -9.30 -7.26 -20.73
C SER A 331 -10.43 -6.56 -21.51
N GLY A 332 -10.08 -5.71 -22.47
CA GLY A 332 -11.02 -5.05 -23.40
C GLY A 332 -11.38 -3.61 -23.03
N GLU A 333 -11.00 -3.14 -21.84
CA GLU A 333 -11.16 -1.73 -21.43
C GLU A 333 -9.80 -1.14 -21.09
N ASP A 334 -9.61 0.14 -21.40
CA ASP A 334 -8.41 0.90 -21.06
C ASP A 334 -8.82 2.28 -20.53
N ILE A 335 -8.41 2.59 -19.30
CA ILE A 335 -8.61 3.89 -18.66
C ILE A 335 -7.27 4.60 -18.38
N SER A 336 -6.17 4.17 -18.97
CA SER A 336 -4.82 4.73 -18.73
C SER A 336 -4.77 6.23 -18.97
N GLY A 337 -5.36 6.73 -20.09
CA GLY A 337 -5.45 8.16 -20.39
C GLY A 337 -6.26 8.95 -19.34
N TYR A 338 -7.27 8.31 -18.75
CA TYR A 338 -8.05 8.90 -17.67
C TYR A 338 -7.23 8.99 -16.36
N LEU A 339 -6.53 7.92 -15.99
CA LEU A 339 -5.65 7.90 -14.82
C LEU A 339 -4.53 8.93 -14.92
N ALA A 340 -3.90 9.06 -16.09
CA ALA A 340 -2.89 10.09 -16.35
C ALA A 340 -3.44 11.51 -16.15
N LYS A 341 -4.66 11.78 -16.62
CA LYS A 341 -5.37 13.06 -16.41
C LYS A 341 -5.62 13.30 -14.93
N LEU A 342 -6.08 12.29 -14.19
CA LEU A 342 -6.32 12.38 -12.75
C LEU A 342 -5.03 12.61 -11.97
N ALA A 343 -3.94 11.92 -12.33
CA ALA A 343 -2.62 12.14 -11.75
C ALA A 343 -2.15 13.60 -11.96
N ALA A 344 -2.33 14.14 -13.16
CA ALA A 344 -2.00 15.55 -13.44
C ALA A 344 -2.83 16.54 -12.60
N ILE A 345 -4.09 16.23 -12.29
CA ILE A 345 -4.92 17.00 -11.35
C ILE A 345 -4.39 16.84 -9.93
N LYS A 346 -4.10 15.60 -9.50
CA LYS A 346 -3.55 15.28 -8.17
C LYS A 346 -2.30 16.10 -7.85
N LYS A 347 -1.39 16.27 -8.81
CA LYS A 347 -0.17 17.06 -8.67
C LYS A 347 -0.44 18.55 -8.34
N LYS A 348 -1.64 19.06 -8.64
CA LYS A 348 -2.03 20.47 -8.41
C LYS A 348 -2.83 20.65 -7.11
N LEU A 349 -3.27 19.57 -6.46
CA LEU A 349 -4.03 19.66 -5.23
C LEU A 349 -3.16 20.19 -4.08
N PRO A 350 -3.75 20.94 -3.13
CA PRO A 350 -3.05 21.36 -1.93
C PRO A 350 -2.56 20.17 -1.09
N THR A 351 -1.49 20.38 -0.32
CA THR A 351 -0.95 19.34 0.60
C THR A 351 -1.20 19.66 2.07
N ASP A 352 -1.27 20.94 2.43
CA ASP A 352 -1.27 21.38 3.83
C ASP A 352 -2.59 22.02 4.28
N GLU A 353 -3.51 22.22 3.35
CA GLU A 353 -4.82 22.82 3.63
C GLU A 353 -5.77 21.82 4.30
N LEU A 354 -6.75 22.37 5.02
CA LEU A 354 -7.85 21.59 5.61
C LEU A 354 -8.63 20.88 4.50
N PHE A 355 -8.78 19.59 4.63
CA PHE A 355 -9.61 18.77 3.73
C PHE A 355 -10.99 18.57 4.35
N ARG A 356 -12.05 18.78 3.57
CA ARG A 356 -13.42 18.48 3.98
C ARG A 356 -14.10 17.64 2.90
N ILE A 357 -14.91 16.70 3.34
CA ILE A 357 -15.68 15.81 2.45
C ILE A 357 -17.02 15.47 3.08
N GLY A 358 -18.05 15.32 2.25
CA GLY A 358 -19.38 14.91 2.69
C GLY A 358 -20.21 14.44 1.52
N ALA A 359 -21.28 13.70 1.81
CA ALA A 359 -22.16 13.12 0.80
C ALA A 359 -23.62 13.57 1.00
N ASP A 360 -24.31 13.78 -0.11
CA ASP A 360 -25.76 13.84 -0.19
C ASP A 360 -26.29 12.46 -0.62
N ASP A 361 -26.78 11.69 0.32
CA ASP A 361 -27.29 10.33 0.08
C ASP A 361 -28.53 10.31 -0.85
N THR A 362 -29.30 11.42 -0.90
CA THR A 362 -30.51 11.50 -1.72
C THR A 362 -30.18 11.64 -3.20
N GLN A 363 -29.08 12.36 -3.49
CA GLN A 363 -28.63 12.63 -4.85
C GLN A 363 -27.48 11.70 -5.30
N GLY A 364 -26.88 10.94 -4.38
CA GLY A 364 -25.70 10.12 -4.64
C GLY A 364 -24.47 11.00 -5.00
N ILE A 365 -24.37 12.21 -4.44
CA ILE A 365 -23.33 13.19 -4.75
C ILE A 365 -22.38 13.34 -3.56
N VAL A 366 -21.08 13.25 -3.84
CA VAL A 366 -20.03 13.57 -2.88
C VAL A 366 -19.38 14.90 -3.24
N THR A 367 -19.24 15.79 -2.25
CA THR A 367 -18.50 17.06 -2.38
C THR A 367 -17.28 17.01 -1.49
N ALA A 368 -16.12 17.30 -2.06
CA ALA A 368 -14.86 17.39 -1.33
C ALA A 368 -14.17 18.72 -1.59
N SER A 369 -13.42 19.24 -0.62
CA SER A 369 -12.76 20.52 -0.76
C SER A 369 -11.47 20.60 0.06
N TYR A 370 -10.48 21.30 -0.51
CA TYR A 370 -9.30 21.81 0.19
C TYR A 370 -9.49 23.30 0.45
N ILE A 371 -9.35 23.71 1.70
CA ILE A 371 -9.66 25.08 2.14
C ILE A 371 -8.45 25.65 2.87
N GLY A 372 -7.81 26.63 2.25
CA GLY A 372 -6.67 27.34 2.81
C GLY A 372 -6.66 28.81 2.39
N PRO A 373 -5.74 29.63 2.97
CA PRO A 373 -5.67 31.06 2.71
C PRO A 373 -5.31 31.42 1.26
N ALA A 374 -4.47 30.61 0.62
CA ALA A 374 -3.91 30.86 -0.70
C ALA A 374 -4.44 29.92 -1.79
N THR A 375 -4.99 28.77 -1.40
CA THR A 375 -5.42 27.75 -2.35
C THR A 375 -6.77 27.17 -1.95
N ARG A 376 -7.64 27.02 -2.93
CA ARG A 376 -8.92 26.36 -2.79
C ARG A 376 -9.12 25.39 -3.94
N ALA A 377 -9.42 24.14 -3.62
CA ALA A 377 -9.85 23.17 -4.61
C ALA A 377 -11.19 22.56 -4.17
N VAL A 378 -12.11 22.40 -5.12
CA VAL A 378 -13.44 21.80 -4.88
C VAL A 378 -13.66 20.72 -5.93
N GLY A 379 -14.13 19.57 -5.50
CA GLY A 379 -14.57 18.47 -6.35
C GLY A 379 -16.02 18.09 -6.03
N ILE A 380 -16.81 17.78 -7.07
CA ILE A 380 -18.18 17.32 -6.99
C ILE A 380 -18.25 16.02 -7.78
N PHE A 381 -18.66 14.93 -7.15
CA PHE A 381 -18.61 13.58 -7.69
C PHE A 381 -19.99 12.90 -7.57
N PRO A 382 -20.77 12.85 -8.66
CA PRO A 382 -22.01 12.06 -8.72
C PRO A 382 -21.64 10.57 -8.85
N LEU A 383 -21.67 9.83 -7.76
CA LEU A 383 -21.19 8.44 -7.72
C LEU A 383 -22.15 7.44 -8.40
N GLU A 384 -23.41 7.81 -8.54
CA GLU A 384 -24.44 7.00 -9.25
C GLU A 384 -24.65 7.48 -10.70
N GLY A 385 -23.89 8.45 -11.19
CA GLY A 385 -24.16 9.13 -12.46
C GLY A 385 -22.93 9.45 -13.31
N ASN A 386 -22.98 10.55 -14.02
CA ASN A 386 -22.01 10.95 -15.02
C ASN A 386 -20.88 11.77 -14.42
N GLY A 387 -19.69 11.19 -14.34
CA GLY A 387 -18.43 11.90 -14.10
C GLY A 387 -18.44 12.83 -12.88
N GLY A 388 -17.45 13.72 -12.82
CA GLY A 388 -17.35 14.70 -11.75
C GLY A 388 -16.79 16.02 -12.27
N THR A 389 -16.86 17.06 -11.45
CA THR A 389 -16.25 18.36 -11.73
C THR A 389 -15.22 18.67 -10.67
N VAL A 390 -14.02 19.03 -11.07
CA VAL A 390 -12.98 19.53 -10.18
C VAL A 390 -12.60 20.94 -10.57
N ARG A 391 -12.60 21.84 -9.58
CA ARG A 391 -12.12 23.21 -9.74
C ARG A 391 -10.93 23.44 -8.80
N VAL A 392 -9.81 23.86 -9.35
CA VAL A 392 -8.61 24.24 -8.61
C VAL A 392 -8.29 25.70 -8.97
N ASN A 393 -8.33 26.60 -7.98
CA ASN A 393 -8.00 28.02 -8.15
C ASN A 393 -8.64 28.66 -9.41
N GLU A 394 -9.95 28.59 -9.55
CA GLU A 394 -10.73 29.10 -10.69
C GLU A 394 -10.62 28.31 -12.01
N MET A 395 -9.75 27.32 -12.11
CA MET A 395 -9.74 26.40 -13.28
C MET A 395 -10.71 25.26 -13.06
N GLU A 396 -11.70 25.14 -13.93
CA GLU A 396 -12.65 24.03 -13.94
C GLU A 396 -12.17 22.93 -14.89
N GLN A 397 -12.18 21.68 -14.43
CA GLN A 397 -11.89 20.52 -15.24
C GLN A 397 -13.04 19.52 -15.14
N LEU A 398 -13.65 19.21 -16.26
CA LEU A 398 -14.69 18.19 -16.37
C LEU A 398 -14.04 16.81 -16.42
N LEU A 399 -14.49 15.93 -15.54
CA LEU A 399 -14.11 14.52 -15.46
C LEU A 399 -15.30 13.72 -16.02
N GLY A 400 -15.25 13.35 -17.27
CA GLY A 400 -16.31 12.62 -17.95
C GLY A 400 -15.81 11.30 -18.56
#